data_12a9e96b007d33956160cbadc3610e4d
#
_entry.id   12a9e96b007d33956160cbadc3610e4d
#
_cell.length_a   1.000
_cell.length_b   1.000
_cell.length_c   1.000
_cell.angle_alpha   90.00
_cell.angle_beta   90.00
_cell.angle_gamma   90.00
#
_symmetry.space_group_name_H-M   'P 1'
#
loop_
_entity.id
_entity.type
_entity.pdbx_description
1 polymer ?
#
loop_
_entity_poly.entity_id
_entity_poly.type
_entity_poly.pdbx_seq_one_letter_code
_entity_poly.pdbx_strand_id
1 'polypeptide(L)'
;MNEEQLLARAAEKPWFGWGEWGRNLFVDPTTGDILSIPDGRWIIVFGSFGWVGYLCEMGLLALPIFMMGLHLYRNGDAELSPWIAPLLLILGITMMDMLLNATLTPLTWLTAGAILGHAETLFAARAGQSASRESTNPMIPAKRTVF
;
A
#
# COMPACT_ATOMS: atom_id res chain seq x y z
N MET A 1 4.71 -23.67 14.98
CA MET A 1 3.50 -24.49 15.29
C MET A 1 2.21 -23.72 15.12
N ASN A 2 2.04 -22.56 15.75
CA ASN A 2 0.80 -21.75 15.65
C ASN A 2 0.57 -21.18 14.24
N GLU A 3 1.59 -20.62 13.61
CA GLU A 3 1.51 -20.05 12.25
C GLU A 3 1.21 -21.13 11.19
N GLU A 4 1.80 -22.31 11.30
CA GLU A 4 1.53 -23.41 10.35
C GLU A 4 0.07 -23.85 10.35
N GLN A 5 -0.55 -23.90 11.54
CA GLN A 5 -1.98 -24.24 11.68
C GLN A 5 -2.86 -23.14 11.06
N LEU A 6 -2.53 -21.87 11.33
CA LEU A 6 -3.26 -20.73 10.77
C LEU A 6 -3.11 -20.67 9.24
N LEU A 7 -1.92 -20.95 8.70
CA LEU A 7 -1.68 -21.01 7.26
C LEU A 7 -2.42 -22.19 6.62
N ALA A 8 -2.42 -23.35 7.25
CA ALA A 8 -3.18 -24.51 6.76
C ALA A 8 -4.70 -24.19 6.69
N ARG A 9 -5.22 -23.50 7.72
CA ARG A 9 -6.62 -23.04 7.75
C ARG A 9 -6.90 -21.99 6.67
N ALA A 10 -6.00 -21.02 6.48
CA ALA A 10 -6.11 -20.00 5.44
C ALA A 10 -6.06 -20.61 4.02
N ALA A 11 -5.26 -21.65 3.82
CA ALA A 11 -5.13 -22.36 2.54
C ALA A 11 -6.43 -23.06 2.08
N GLU A 12 -7.36 -23.35 3.00
CA GLU A 12 -8.68 -23.89 2.64
C GLU A 12 -9.53 -22.87 1.86
N LYS A 13 -9.31 -21.56 2.07
CA LYS A 13 -10.01 -20.47 1.39
C LYS A 13 -9.06 -19.37 0.94
N PRO A 14 -8.19 -19.63 -0.04
CA PRO A 14 -7.06 -18.77 -0.35
C PRO A 14 -7.44 -17.41 -0.91
N TRP A 15 -8.54 -17.30 -1.66
CA TRP A 15 -8.87 -16.05 -2.38
C TRP A 15 -9.54 -14.99 -1.51
N PHE A 16 -10.54 -15.37 -0.72
CA PHE A 16 -11.38 -14.44 0.07
C PHE A 16 -11.36 -14.72 1.58
N GLY A 17 -10.59 -15.71 2.02
CA GLY A 17 -10.44 -16.06 3.41
C GLY A 17 -11.73 -16.59 4.08
N TRP A 18 -11.72 -16.59 5.41
CA TRP A 18 -12.80 -17.10 6.24
C TRP A 18 -13.80 -16.02 6.70
N GLY A 19 -13.49 -14.73 6.45
CA GLY A 19 -14.21 -13.59 7.00
C GLY A 19 -13.75 -13.24 8.42
N GLU A 20 -14.40 -12.24 9.00
CA GLU A 20 -14.11 -11.77 10.36
C GLU A 20 -14.72 -12.69 11.45
N TRP A 21 -14.62 -12.24 12.70
CA TRP A 21 -15.19 -12.92 13.89
C TRP A 21 -14.47 -14.20 14.29
N GLY A 22 -13.15 -14.29 14.06
CA GLY A 22 -12.34 -15.42 14.51
C GLY A 22 -12.54 -16.73 13.77
N ARG A 23 -13.27 -16.73 12.64
CA ARG A 23 -13.52 -17.94 11.82
C ARG A 23 -12.26 -18.53 11.19
N ASN A 24 -11.22 -17.70 11.05
CA ASN A 24 -9.88 -18.07 10.61
C ASN A 24 -9.04 -18.70 11.72
N LEU A 25 -9.51 -18.68 12.98
CA LEU A 25 -8.79 -19.22 14.13
C LEU A 25 -9.16 -20.71 14.35
N PHE A 26 -8.24 -21.42 14.99
CA PHE A 26 -8.52 -22.76 15.50
C PHE A 26 -9.19 -22.67 16.85
N VAL A 27 -10.35 -23.29 16.97
CA VAL A 27 -11.14 -23.35 18.19
C VAL A 27 -11.27 -24.81 18.61
N ASP A 28 -11.11 -25.09 19.90
CA ASP A 28 -11.34 -26.42 20.46
C ASP A 28 -12.84 -26.79 20.33
N PRO A 29 -13.18 -27.87 19.64
CA PRO A 29 -14.58 -28.24 19.42
C PRO A 29 -15.30 -28.66 20.70
N THR A 30 -14.58 -28.96 21.80
CA THR A 30 -15.14 -29.41 23.07
C THR A 30 -15.34 -28.30 24.08
N THR A 31 -14.37 -27.35 24.17
CA THR A 31 -14.40 -26.26 25.14
C THR A 31 -14.78 -24.91 24.52
N GLY A 32 -14.63 -24.76 23.21
CA GLY A 32 -14.82 -23.47 22.53
C GLY A 32 -13.67 -22.49 22.67
N ASP A 33 -12.55 -22.93 23.29
CA ASP A 33 -11.41 -22.08 23.50
C ASP A 33 -10.61 -21.83 22.21
N ILE A 34 -10.07 -20.62 22.04
CA ILE A 34 -9.22 -20.27 20.91
C ILE A 34 -7.83 -20.85 21.17
N LEU A 35 -7.42 -21.80 20.33
CA LEU A 35 -6.13 -22.49 20.44
C LEU A 35 -4.99 -21.78 19.68
N SER A 36 -5.30 -20.84 18.81
CA SER A 36 -4.32 -20.16 17.99
C SER A 36 -4.32 -18.64 18.21
N ILE A 37 -3.15 -18.07 18.45
CA ILE A 37 -2.95 -16.63 18.60
C ILE A 37 -2.20 -16.13 17.36
N PRO A 38 -2.82 -15.29 16.52
CA PRO A 38 -2.14 -14.69 15.37
C PRO A 38 -1.27 -13.52 15.84
N ASP A 39 0.04 -13.59 15.63
CA ASP A 39 0.97 -12.56 16.09
C ASP A 39 1.20 -11.44 15.05
N GLY A 40 1.20 -11.77 13.76
CA GLY A 40 1.43 -10.80 12.69
C GLY A 40 0.14 -10.34 11.99
N ARG A 41 0.07 -9.07 11.59
CA ARG A 41 -1.07 -8.54 10.82
C ARG A 41 -1.26 -9.30 9.51
N TRP A 42 -0.18 -9.68 8.84
CA TRP A 42 -0.20 -10.39 7.56
C TRP A 42 -1.01 -11.69 7.62
N ILE A 43 -0.85 -12.49 8.68
CA ILE A 43 -1.55 -13.78 8.81
C ILE A 43 -3.02 -13.59 9.18
N ILE A 44 -3.33 -12.53 9.94
CA ILE A 44 -4.72 -12.16 10.26
C ILE A 44 -5.46 -11.78 8.99
N VAL A 45 -4.88 -10.88 8.18
CA VAL A 45 -5.51 -10.42 6.94
C VAL A 45 -5.63 -11.55 5.94
N PHE A 46 -4.58 -12.35 5.79
CA PHE A 46 -4.59 -13.48 4.88
C PHE A 46 -5.62 -14.55 5.30
N GLY A 47 -5.74 -14.86 6.58
CA GLY A 47 -6.73 -15.79 7.09
C GLY A 47 -8.16 -15.27 6.96
N SER A 48 -8.39 -13.99 7.23
CA SER A 48 -9.72 -13.36 7.19
C SER A 48 -10.20 -13.04 5.79
N PHE A 49 -9.33 -12.49 4.93
CA PHE A 49 -9.71 -11.93 3.62
C PHE A 49 -8.99 -12.56 2.43
N GLY A 50 -8.11 -13.54 2.67
CA GLY A 50 -7.36 -14.24 1.63
C GLY A 50 -6.36 -13.35 0.90
N TRP A 51 -5.92 -13.83 -0.28
CA TRP A 51 -4.99 -13.09 -1.14
C TRP A 51 -5.52 -11.74 -1.58
N VAL A 52 -6.82 -11.64 -1.86
CA VAL A 52 -7.44 -10.38 -2.31
C VAL A 52 -7.33 -9.32 -1.21
N GLY A 53 -7.75 -9.64 0.02
CA GLY A 53 -7.66 -8.68 1.12
C GLY A 53 -6.22 -8.35 1.50
N TYR A 54 -5.33 -9.35 1.50
CA TYR A 54 -3.92 -9.13 1.77
C TYR A 54 -3.26 -8.18 0.77
N LEU A 55 -3.45 -8.41 -0.52
CA LEU A 55 -2.90 -7.54 -1.56
C LEU A 55 -3.53 -6.14 -1.54
N CYS A 56 -4.82 -6.04 -1.26
CA CYS A 56 -5.48 -4.74 -1.14
C CYS A 56 -4.96 -3.95 0.07
N GLU A 57 -4.92 -4.54 1.26
CA GLU A 57 -4.49 -3.83 2.48
C GLU A 57 -3.01 -3.45 2.41
N MET A 58 -2.14 -4.42 2.14
CA MET A 58 -0.69 -4.17 2.05
C MET A 58 -0.34 -3.30 0.84
N GLY A 59 -1.04 -3.49 -0.27
CA GLY A 59 -0.86 -2.70 -1.48
C GLY A 59 -1.25 -1.24 -1.30
N LEU A 60 -2.37 -0.94 -0.63
CA LEU A 60 -2.79 0.43 -0.32
C LEU A 60 -1.81 1.13 0.63
N LEU A 61 -1.25 0.42 1.60
CA LEU A 61 -0.24 0.98 2.50
C LEU A 61 1.11 1.20 1.79
N ALA A 62 1.49 0.30 0.88
CA ALA A 62 2.73 0.41 0.11
C ALA A 62 2.65 1.44 -1.01
N LEU A 63 1.45 1.71 -1.54
CA LEU A 63 1.23 2.57 -2.70
C LEU A 63 1.86 3.96 -2.55
N PRO A 64 1.64 4.72 -1.44
CA PRO A 64 2.24 6.03 -1.27
C PRO A 64 3.78 5.98 -1.23
N ILE A 65 4.37 4.94 -0.64
CA ILE A 65 5.83 4.75 -0.63
C ILE A 65 6.33 4.56 -2.06
N PHE A 66 5.63 3.73 -2.84
CA PHE A 66 5.98 3.45 -4.23
C PHE A 66 5.86 4.68 -5.12
N MET A 67 4.76 5.42 -4.99
CA MET A 67 4.51 6.64 -5.77
C MET A 67 5.57 7.72 -5.46
N MET A 68 5.87 7.93 -4.18
CA MET A 68 6.90 8.90 -3.79
C MET A 68 8.30 8.43 -4.19
N GLY A 69 8.62 7.16 -4.04
CA GLY A 69 9.88 6.58 -4.51
C GLY A 69 10.08 6.76 -6.01
N LEU A 70 9.04 6.50 -6.80
CA LEU A 70 9.07 6.70 -8.24
C LEU A 70 9.24 8.19 -8.61
N HIS A 71 8.57 9.08 -7.86
CA HIS A 71 8.71 10.52 -8.05
C HIS A 71 10.15 10.98 -7.79
N LEU A 72 10.74 10.57 -6.66
CA LEU A 72 12.11 10.87 -6.29
C LEU A 72 13.12 10.35 -7.31
N TYR A 73 12.97 9.11 -7.73
CA TYR A 73 13.84 8.48 -8.72
C TYR A 73 13.86 9.23 -10.06
N ARG A 74 12.70 9.73 -10.49
CA ARG A 74 12.57 10.42 -11.79
C ARG A 74 12.96 11.88 -11.76
N ASN A 75 12.90 12.54 -10.63
CA ASN A 75 12.88 14.01 -10.57
C ASN A 75 13.79 14.63 -9.50
N GLY A 76 14.33 13.84 -8.60
CA GLY A 76 15.10 14.36 -7.47
C GLY A 76 14.22 15.07 -6.42
N ASP A 77 14.85 15.70 -5.46
CA ASP A 77 14.25 16.20 -4.22
C ASP A 77 13.69 17.64 -4.32
N ALA A 78 13.88 18.32 -5.45
CA ALA A 78 13.74 19.78 -5.54
C ALA A 78 12.32 20.32 -5.23
N GLU A 79 11.29 19.50 -5.28
CA GLU A 79 9.87 19.90 -5.09
C GLU A 79 9.23 19.28 -3.85
N LEU A 80 9.99 18.56 -3.01
CA LEU A 80 9.42 17.83 -1.89
C LEU A 80 9.31 18.67 -0.63
N SER A 81 8.18 18.50 0.06
CA SER A 81 8.05 19.01 1.43
C SER A 81 9.05 18.29 2.35
N PRO A 82 9.76 19.01 3.23
CA PRO A 82 10.72 18.41 4.17
C PRO A 82 10.11 17.39 5.12
N TRP A 83 8.79 17.41 5.28
CA TRP A 83 8.06 16.48 6.15
C TRP A 83 7.75 15.12 5.50
N ILE A 84 7.90 15.01 4.18
CA ILE A 84 7.56 13.75 3.47
C ILE A 84 8.55 12.64 3.79
N ALA A 85 9.84 12.92 3.87
CA ALA A 85 10.84 11.91 4.16
C ALA A 85 10.64 11.25 5.54
N PRO A 86 10.46 12.00 6.64
CA PRO A 86 10.12 11.39 7.94
C PRO A 86 8.81 10.59 7.91
N LEU A 87 7.77 11.06 7.23
CA LEU A 87 6.50 10.34 7.14
C LEU A 87 6.64 9.02 6.37
N LEU A 88 7.40 9.01 5.26
CA LEU A 88 7.71 7.79 4.52
C LEU A 88 8.48 6.78 5.37
N LEU A 89 9.46 7.27 6.15
CA LEU A 89 10.23 6.42 7.05
C LEU A 89 9.34 5.80 8.14
N ILE A 90 8.49 6.61 8.77
CA ILE A 90 7.53 6.13 9.79
C ILE A 90 6.60 5.08 9.18
N LEU A 91 6.03 5.33 8.00
CA LEU A 91 5.15 4.39 7.33
C LEU A 91 5.88 3.09 6.99
N GLY A 92 7.11 3.17 6.47
CA GLY A 92 7.94 2.01 6.16
C GLY A 92 8.27 1.16 7.38
N ILE A 93 8.66 1.79 8.49
CA ILE A 93 8.93 1.11 9.76
C ILE A 93 7.64 0.45 10.28
N THR A 94 6.51 1.16 10.24
CA THR A 94 5.22 0.61 10.68
C THR A 94 4.82 -0.60 9.84
N MET A 95 5.02 -0.57 8.53
CA MET A 95 4.74 -1.72 7.66
C MET A 95 5.64 -2.93 8.01
N MET A 96 6.91 -2.70 8.34
CA MET A 96 7.81 -3.78 8.80
C MET A 96 7.37 -4.32 10.16
N ASP A 97 6.96 -3.45 11.08
CA ASP A 97 6.42 -3.86 12.38
C ASP A 97 5.16 -4.72 12.25
N MET A 98 4.28 -4.39 11.31
CA MET A 98 3.05 -5.15 11.03
C MET A 98 3.29 -6.59 10.55
N LEU A 99 4.48 -6.93 10.06
CA LEU A 99 4.83 -8.32 9.75
C LEU A 99 4.98 -9.16 11.02
N LEU A 100 5.43 -8.55 12.11
CA LEU A 100 5.68 -9.21 13.39
C LEU A 100 4.54 -9.01 14.39
N ASN A 101 3.84 -7.89 14.29
CA ASN A 101 2.82 -7.45 15.24
C ASN A 101 1.50 -7.13 14.53
N ALA A 102 0.40 -7.34 15.23
CA ALA A 102 -0.95 -7.04 14.71
C ALA A 102 -1.37 -5.57 14.87
N THR A 103 -0.42 -4.62 14.85
CA THR A 103 -0.60 -3.21 15.21
C THR A 103 -1.01 -2.29 14.07
N LEU A 104 -2.13 -2.56 13.42
CA LEU A 104 -2.70 -1.59 12.49
C LEU A 104 -3.50 -0.53 13.24
N THR A 105 -3.05 0.72 13.21
CA THR A 105 -3.73 1.84 13.86
C THR A 105 -4.35 2.80 12.84
N PRO A 106 -5.38 3.58 13.22
CA PRO A 106 -5.91 4.66 12.36
C PRO A 106 -4.83 5.66 11.92
N LEU A 107 -3.80 5.87 12.73
CA LEU A 107 -2.68 6.77 12.41
C LEU A 107 -1.88 6.27 11.20
N THR A 108 -1.73 4.95 11.04
CA THR A 108 -1.07 4.34 9.87
C THR A 108 -1.79 4.72 8.59
N TRP A 109 -3.13 4.61 8.58
CA TRP A 109 -3.96 5.01 7.43
C TRP A 109 -3.92 6.51 7.17
N LEU A 110 -3.94 7.35 8.21
CA LEU A 110 -3.81 8.79 8.08
C LEU A 110 -2.46 9.17 7.47
N THR A 111 -1.38 8.54 7.93
CA THR A 111 -0.03 8.78 7.41
C THR A 111 0.06 8.36 5.93
N ALA A 112 -0.43 7.18 5.59
CA ALA A 112 -0.47 6.70 4.21
C ALA A 112 -1.30 7.64 3.31
N GLY A 113 -2.48 8.06 3.76
CA GLY A 113 -3.33 9.00 3.04
C GLY A 113 -2.71 10.38 2.85
N ALA A 114 -2.03 10.92 3.87
CA ALA A 114 -1.34 12.20 3.78
C ALA A 114 -0.21 12.16 2.72
N ILE A 115 0.58 11.09 2.71
CA ILE A 115 1.66 10.91 1.73
C ILE A 115 1.07 10.73 0.33
N LEU A 116 0.01 9.93 0.20
CA LEU A 116 -0.66 9.69 -1.09
C LEU A 116 -1.23 10.98 -1.66
N GLY A 117 -1.95 11.77 -0.86
CA GLY A 117 -2.49 13.06 -1.29
C GLY A 117 -1.40 14.03 -1.75
N HIS A 118 -0.26 14.06 -1.06
CA HIS A 118 0.89 14.87 -1.50
C HIS A 118 1.47 14.35 -2.83
N ALA A 119 1.62 13.04 -2.99
CA ALA A 119 2.07 12.44 -4.25
C ALA A 119 1.15 12.81 -5.41
N GLU A 120 -0.16 12.70 -5.23
CA GLU A 120 -1.16 13.06 -6.25
C GLU A 120 -1.06 14.53 -6.66
N THR A 121 -0.85 15.46 -5.72
CA THR A 121 -0.67 16.90 -6.05
C THR A 121 0.56 17.14 -6.92
N LEU A 122 1.68 16.44 -6.64
CA LEU A 122 2.89 16.53 -7.43
C LEU A 122 2.70 15.98 -8.86
N PHE A 123 2.00 14.87 -9.00
CA PHE A 123 1.70 14.30 -10.32
C PHE A 123 0.73 15.18 -11.12
N ALA A 124 -0.30 15.73 -10.48
CA ALA A 124 -1.26 16.63 -11.11
C ALA A 124 -0.61 17.95 -11.60
N ALA A 125 0.25 18.55 -10.78
CA ALA A 125 0.99 19.75 -11.16
C ALA A 125 1.84 19.54 -12.43
N ARG A 126 2.44 18.37 -12.56
CA ARG A 126 3.23 18.03 -13.76
C ARG A 126 2.40 17.77 -15.00
N ALA A 127 1.29 17.10 -14.86
CA ALA A 127 0.37 16.90 -15.97
C ALA A 127 -0.08 18.27 -16.55
N GLY A 128 -0.34 19.24 -15.68
CA GLY A 128 -0.65 20.62 -16.08
C GLY A 128 0.51 21.33 -16.78
N GLN A 129 1.73 21.18 -16.28
CA GLN A 129 2.94 21.77 -16.89
C GLN A 129 3.24 21.16 -18.27
N SER A 130 3.08 19.86 -18.43
CA SER A 130 3.29 19.18 -19.71
C SER A 130 2.29 19.67 -20.77
N ALA A 131 1.03 19.76 -20.41
CA ALA A 131 -0.02 20.29 -21.30
C ALA A 131 0.22 21.75 -21.69
N SER A 132 0.68 22.57 -20.75
CA SER A 132 1.02 23.98 -21.04
C SER A 132 2.21 24.12 -21.98
N ARG A 133 3.24 23.29 -21.83
CA ARG A 133 4.41 23.27 -22.73
C ARG A 133 4.05 22.84 -24.15
N GLU A 134 3.15 21.88 -24.29
CA GLU A 134 2.69 21.41 -25.60
C GLU A 134 1.85 22.49 -26.33
N SER A 135 1.06 23.23 -25.57
CA SER A 135 0.27 24.37 -26.10
C SER A 135 1.15 25.57 -26.50
N THR A 136 2.32 25.76 -25.86
CA THR A 136 3.20 26.92 -26.10
C THR A 136 4.26 26.65 -27.18
N ASN A 137 4.43 25.41 -27.63
CA ASN A 137 5.37 25.09 -28.71
C ASN A 137 4.69 25.33 -30.07
N PRO A 138 4.91 26.50 -30.75
CA PRO A 138 4.31 26.75 -32.05
C PRO A 138 4.85 25.71 -33.03
N MET A 139 3.94 25.05 -33.74
CA MET A 139 4.24 24.11 -34.80
C MET A 139 5.46 24.58 -35.61
N ILE A 140 6.48 23.76 -35.69
CA ILE A 140 7.53 23.91 -36.67
C ILE A 140 6.84 23.89 -38.02
N PRO A 141 6.88 25.00 -38.81
CA PRO A 141 6.20 25.03 -40.08
C PRO A 141 6.74 23.90 -40.95
N ALA A 142 5.86 23.07 -41.45
CA ALA A 142 6.19 21.99 -42.36
C ALA A 142 7.10 22.55 -43.47
N LYS A 143 8.32 22.00 -43.65
CA LYS A 143 9.23 22.29 -44.75
C LYS A 143 8.41 22.20 -46.05
N ARG A 144 8.11 23.35 -46.65
CA ARG A 144 7.61 23.40 -48.04
C ARG A 144 8.69 22.76 -48.89
N THR A 145 8.45 21.57 -49.37
CA THR A 145 9.18 20.96 -50.45
C THR A 145 8.82 21.78 -51.72
N VAL A 146 9.72 22.64 -52.16
CA VAL A 146 9.63 23.32 -53.46
C VAL A 146 10.22 22.32 -54.46
N PHE A 147 9.36 21.83 -55.36
CA PHE A 147 9.78 21.19 -56.59
C PHE A 147 10.08 22.23 -57.63
#